data_68fbd66998153262140a839d0be118c1
#
_entry.id   68fbd66998153262140a839d0be118c1
#
_cell.length_a   1.000
_cell.length_b   1.000
_cell.length_c   1.000
_cell.angle_alpha   90.00
_cell.angle_beta   90.00
_cell.angle_gamma   90.00
#
_symmetry.space_group_name_H-M   'P 1'
#
loop_
_entity.id
_entity.type
_entity.pdbx_description
1 polymer ?
#
loop_
_entity_poly.entity_id
_entity_poly.type
_entity_poly.pdbx_seq_one_letter_code
_entity_poly.pdbx_strand_id
1 'polypeptide(L)'
;MTVAIALAAVVLLAALAIALARQRRREHELRLQLDAAAVELQRMQEACARLAPAGVVHRLVSDGLEQGGEAQASRKVVTAMFADLVGFTAMSERLEPAQLARVLNGYFQRVSDAIHEHRGHVSTFLGDGVLAYFGAIHPNPWQAADAVRAALAMRRAIADYNVALARDGLPTLSIGIGIHCGPGLAGLIGSRERKEYGFVGRTVNLAARVQTLTRVHGADILVTEAVRDELGDAFPLEAKPAAPVKGIAEPVTTFAAIAPSDVPR
;
A
#
# COMPACT_ATOMS: atom_id res chain seq x y z
N MET A 1 18.69 -44.92 -65.88
CA MET A 1 19.27 -44.61 -64.54
C MET A 1 19.10 -43.15 -64.14
N THR A 2 19.32 -42.21 -65.02
CA THR A 2 19.20 -40.74 -64.75
C THR A 2 17.79 -40.27 -64.35
N VAL A 3 16.73 -40.80 -65.01
CA VAL A 3 15.34 -40.41 -64.71
C VAL A 3 14.87 -40.88 -63.35
N ALA A 4 15.28 -42.05 -62.89
CA ALA A 4 14.95 -42.57 -61.54
C ALA A 4 15.60 -41.76 -60.45
N ILE A 5 16.83 -41.29 -60.66
CA ILE A 5 17.56 -40.42 -59.67
C ILE A 5 16.90 -39.05 -59.62
N ALA A 6 16.49 -38.47 -60.75
CA ALA A 6 15.78 -37.19 -60.79
C ALA A 6 14.42 -37.25 -60.03
N LEU A 7 13.68 -38.34 -60.21
CA LEU A 7 12.38 -38.53 -59.54
C LEU A 7 12.57 -38.68 -58.02
N ALA A 8 13.57 -39.43 -57.56
CA ALA A 8 13.89 -39.59 -56.17
C ALA A 8 14.29 -38.25 -55.50
N ALA A 9 15.07 -37.41 -56.20
CA ALA A 9 15.45 -36.08 -55.72
C ALA A 9 14.23 -35.14 -55.57
N VAL A 10 13.29 -35.17 -56.54
CA VAL A 10 12.06 -34.37 -56.44
C VAL A 10 11.18 -34.81 -55.26
N VAL A 11 11.04 -36.13 -55.03
CA VAL A 11 10.29 -36.65 -53.87
C VAL A 11 10.95 -36.24 -52.55
N LEU A 12 12.28 -36.29 -52.47
CA LEU A 12 13.02 -35.90 -51.29
C LEU A 12 12.88 -34.40 -50.96
N LEU A 13 12.95 -33.56 -52.02
CA LEU A 13 12.76 -32.10 -51.88
C LEU A 13 11.32 -31.77 -51.46
N ALA A 14 10.33 -32.45 -52.00
CA ALA A 14 8.93 -32.29 -51.60
C ALA A 14 8.71 -32.71 -50.14
N ALA A 15 9.29 -33.84 -49.71
CA ALA A 15 9.21 -34.28 -48.32
C ALA A 15 9.90 -33.30 -47.36
N LEU A 16 11.05 -32.77 -47.75
CA LEU A 16 11.77 -31.75 -46.98
C LEU A 16 10.95 -30.44 -46.88
N ALA A 17 10.36 -29.99 -47.97
CA ALA A 17 9.51 -28.80 -47.99
C ALA A 17 8.27 -28.96 -47.08
N ILE A 18 7.65 -30.14 -47.09
CA ILE A 18 6.53 -30.45 -46.20
C ILE A 18 6.97 -30.48 -44.74
N ALA A 19 8.12 -31.08 -44.45
CA ALA A 19 8.69 -31.13 -43.09
C ALA A 19 8.98 -29.71 -42.57
N LEU A 20 9.62 -28.86 -43.36
CA LEU A 20 9.89 -27.46 -43.04
C LEU A 20 8.60 -26.64 -42.84
N ALA A 21 7.60 -26.85 -43.68
CA ALA A 21 6.30 -26.19 -43.55
C ALA A 21 5.59 -26.60 -42.24
N ARG A 22 5.65 -27.90 -41.88
CA ARG A 22 5.10 -28.41 -40.63
C ARG A 22 5.84 -27.83 -39.41
N GLN A 23 7.17 -27.76 -39.47
CA GLN A 23 7.98 -27.18 -38.40
C GLN A 23 7.64 -25.69 -38.21
N ARG A 24 7.58 -24.90 -39.29
CA ARG A 24 7.20 -23.47 -39.21
C ARG A 24 5.80 -23.26 -38.62
N ARG A 25 4.84 -24.12 -38.98
CA ARG A 25 3.47 -24.07 -38.41
C ARG A 25 3.50 -24.35 -36.90
N ARG A 26 4.25 -25.37 -36.47
CA ARG A 26 4.41 -25.69 -35.03
C ARG A 26 5.08 -24.56 -34.28
N GLU A 27 6.13 -23.97 -34.84
CA GLU A 27 6.79 -22.81 -34.23
C GLU A 27 5.85 -21.61 -34.11
N HIS A 28 5.03 -21.39 -35.12
CA HIS A 28 4.04 -20.31 -35.09
C HIS A 28 2.94 -20.57 -34.04
N GLU A 29 2.42 -21.78 -33.98
CA GLU A 29 1.44 -22.18 -32.95
C GLU A 29 1.99 -22.07 -31.55
N LEU A 30 3.24 -22.52 -31.34
CA LEU A 30 3.93 -22.38 -30.02
C LEU A 30 4.14 -20.91 -29.61
N ARG A 31 4.51 -20.05 -30.56
CA ARG A 31 4.63 -18.61 -30.29
C ARG A 31 3.29 -18.00 -29.92
N LEU A 32 2.23 -18.30 -30.61
CA LEU A 32 0.88 -17.81 -30.26
C LEU A 32 0.44 -18.29 -28.87
N GLN A 33 0.75 -19.53 -28.50
CA GLN A 33 0.46 -20.06 -27.16
C GLN A 33 1.29 -19.38 -26.09
N LEU A 34 2.57 -19.11 -26.35
CA LEU A 34 3.45 -18.38 -25.41
C LEU A 34 2.98 -16.94 -25.22
N ASP A 35 2.62 -16.25 -26.29
CA ASP A 35 2.10 -14.88 -26.23
C ASP A 35 0.78 -14.82 -25.46
N ALA A 36 -0.13 -15.77 -25.71
CA ALA A 36 -1.39 -15.87 -24.96
C ALA A 36 -1.16 -16.17 -23.46
N ALA A 37 -0.24 -17.08 -23.15
CA ALA A 37 0.11 -17.39 -21.77
C ALA A 37 0.78 -16.19 -21.06
N ALA A 38 1.62 -15.43 -21.75
CA ALA A 38 2.25 -14.23 -21.22
C ALA A 38 1.21 -13.14 -20.89
N VAL A 39 0.22 -12.93 -21.79
CA VAL A 39 -0.88 -11.98 -21.54
C VAL A 39 -1.73 -12.41 -20.35
N GLU A 40 -2.03 -13.71 -20.23
CA GLU A 40 -2.81 -14.24 -19.12
C GLU A 40 -2.05 -14.11 -17.78
N LEU A 41 -0.76 -14.42 -17.79
CA LEU A 41 0.11 -14.24 -16.61
C LEU A 41 0.17 -12.76 -16.20
N GLN A 42 0.29 -11.86 -17.16
CA GLN A 42 0.29 -10.42 -16.89
C GLN A 42 -1.05 -9.97 -16.27
N ARG A 43 -2.18 -10.42 -16.79
CA ARG A 43 -3.51 -10.14 -16.21
C ARG A 43 -3.64 -10.68 -14.79
N MET A 44 -3.15 -11.91 -14.54
CA MET A 44 -3.11 -12.47 -13.19
C MET A 44 -2.22 -11.66 -12.26
N GLN A 45 -1.04 -11.23 -12.71
CA GLN A 45 -0.15 -10.38 -11.93
C GLN A 45 -0.80 -9.02 -11.60
N GLU A 46 -1.47 -8.38 -12.54
CA GLU A 46 -2.21 -7.12 -12.32
C GLU A 46 -3.38 -7.31 -11.35
N ALA A 47 -4.11 -8.43 -11.45
CA ALA A 47 -5.18 -8.76 -10.50
C ALA A 47 -4.63 -9.02 -9.09
N CYS A 48 -3.53 -9.77 -8.97
CA CYS A 48 -2.86 -10.01 -7.69
C CYS A 48 -2.28 -8.72 -7.10
N ALA A 49 -1.71 -7.84 -7.92
CA ALA A 49 -1.17 -6.55 -7.48
C ALA A 49 -2.25 -5.61 -6.90
N ARG A 50 -3.51 -5.76 -7.32
CA ARG A 50 -4.65 -5.04 -6.73
C ARG A 50 -5.09 -5.60 -5.37
N LEU A 51 -4.77 -6.87 -5.10
CA LEU A 51 -5.18 -7.59 -3.88
C LEU A 51 -4.04 -7.72 -2.87
N ALA A 52 -2.79 -7.63 -3.33
CA ALA A 52 -1.62 -7.71 -2.48
C ALA A 52 -0.62 -6.60 -2.85
N PRO A 53 0.00 -5.96 -1.86
CA PRO A 53 0.97 -4.90 -2.09
C PRO A 53 2.14 -5.36 -2.96
N ALA A 54 2.52 -4.55 -3.96
CA ALA A 54 3.56 -4.90 -4.94
C ALA A 54 4.89 -5.34 -4.30
N GLY A 55 5.29 -4.72 -3.19
CA GLY A 55 6.48 -5.12 -2.44
C GLY A 55 6.39 -6.49 -1.77
N VAL A 56 5.18 -6.96 -1.45
CA VAL A 56 4.93 -8.30 -0.92
C VAL A 56 5.01 -9.34 -2.04
N VAL A 57 4.40 -9.04 -3.18
CA VAL A 57 4.47 -9.91 -4.37
C VAL A 57 5.92 -10.05 -4.83
N HIS A 58 6.68 -8.95 -4.89
CA HIS A 58 8.09 -8.99 -5.29
C HIS A 58 8.94 -9.83 -4.33
N ARG A 59 8.73 -9.73 -3.02
CA ARG A 59 9.43 -10.59 -2.05
C ARG A 59 9.04 -12.05 -2.16
N LEU A 60 7.76 -12.36 -2.34
CA LEU A 60 7.32 -13.75 -2.54
C LEU A 60 7.94 -14.37 -3.79
N VAL A 61 8.16 -13.57 -4.84
CA VAL A 61 8.81 -14.02 -6.08
C VAL A 61 10.33 -14.10 -5.91
N SER A 62 10.97 -13.13 -5.24
CA SER A 62 12.43 -13.08 -5.06
C SER A 62 12.95 -14.10 -4.03
N ASP A 63 12.21 -14.32 -2.95
CA ASP A 63 12.60 -15.23 -1.87
C ASP A 63 12.24 -16.71 -2.19
N GLY A 64 11.64 -16.95 -3.35
CA GLY A 64 11.25 -18.25 -3.90
C GLY A 64 10.08 -18.88 -3.16
N LEU A 65 9.03 -19.24 -3.90
CA LEU A 65 7.90 -20.04 -3.40
C LEU A 65 8.33 -21.43 -2.90
N GLU A 66 9.55 -21.85 -3.21
CA GLU A 66 10.09 -23.20 -2.98
C GLU A 66 10.67 -23.45 -1.58
N GLN A 67 10.99 -22.42 -0.82
CA GLN A 67 11.47 -22.57 0.56
C GLN A 67 10.35 -22.43 1.59
N GLY A 68 9.30 -23.24 1.45
CA GLY A 68 8.31 -23.48 2.52
C GLY A 68 7.53 -22.28 3.06
N GLY A 69 7.47 -21.17 2.34
CA GLY A 69 6.53 -20.06 2.65
C GLY A 69 6.67 -19.36 4.01
N GLU A 70 7.71 -19.65 4.75
CA GLU A 70 8.08 -18.93 5.97
C GLU A 70 9.10 -17.83 5.63
N ALA A 71 8.66 -16.78 4.95
CA ALA A 71 9.37 -15.49 5.03
C ALA A 71 9.42 -15.16 6.53
N GLN A 72 10.55 -15.48 7.16
CA GLN A 72 10.69 -15.42 8.61
C GLN A 72 10.35 -14.02 9.09
N ALA A 73 9.33 -13.94 9.92
CA ALA A 73 8.98 -12.70 10.58
C ALA A 73 10.22 -12.21 11.36
N SER A 74 10.64 -10.99 11.11
CA SER A 74 11.84 -10.40 11.70
C SER A 74 11.50 -9.18 12.55
N ARG A 75 12.27 -8.96 13.61
CA ARG A 75 12.13 -7.77 14.42
C ARG A 75 12.69 -6.56 13.65
N LYS A 76 11.84 -5.55 13.46
CA LYS A 76 12.20 -4.31 12.77
C LYS A 76 11.71 -3.11 13.56
N VAL A 77 12.36 -1.98 13.37
CA VAL A 77 11.82 -0.67 13.74
C VAL A 77 11.08 -0.12 12.53
N VAL A 78 9.81 0.23 12.72
CA VAL A 78 8.89 0.64 11.65
C VAL A 78 8.10 1.86 12.11
N THR A 79 7.85 2.78 11.22
CA THR A 79 6.90 3.85 11.47
C THR A 79 5.52 3.41 11.03
N ALA A 80 4.58 3.31 11.98
CA ALA A 80 3.19 3.01 11.75
C ALA A 80 2.36 4.30 11.69
N MET A 81 1.46 4.39 10.73
CA MET A 81 0.50 5.46 10.54
C MET A 81 -0.91 4.90 10.59
N PHE A 82 -1.75 5.49 11.40
CA PHE A 82 -3.20 5.27 11.38
C PHE A 82 -3.89 6.55 10.93
N ALA A 83 -4.79 6.44 9.95
CA ALA A 83 -5.63 7.54 9.49
C ALA A 83 -7.09 7.12 9.52
N ASP A 84 -7.99 8.01 9.90
CA ASP A 84 -9.41 7.72 10.08
C ASP A 84 -10.26 8.97 9.80
N LEU A 85 -11.48 8.79 9.29
CA LEU A 85 -12.38 9.88 9.03
C LEU A 85 -13.07 10.38 10.32
N VAL A 86 -13.16 11.68 10.45
CA VAL A 86 -13.91 12.29 11.56
C VAL A 86 -15.38 12.26 11.26
N GLY A 87 -16.18 11.66 12.16
CA GLY A 87 -17.65 11.65 12.03
C GLY A 87 -18.20 10.71 10.96
N PHE A 88 -17.42 9.73 10.52
CA PHE A 88 -17.81 8.76 9.46
C PHE A 88 -19.15 8.05 9.76
N THR A 89 -19.36 7.56 10.98
CA THR A 89 -20.59 6.85 11.35
C THR A 89 -21.84 7.67 11.04
N ALA A 90 -21.87 8.94 11.49
CA ALA A 90 -22.99 9.84 11.23
C ALA A 90 -23.14 10.20 9.73
N MET A 91 -22.05 10.23 8.99
CA MET A 91 -22.06 10.46 7.54
C MET A 91 -22.60 9.22 6.81
N SER A 92 -22.17 8.03 7.18
CA SER A 92 -22.57 6.77 6.55
C SER A 92 -24.07 6.47 6.70
N GLU A 93 -24.69 6.93 7.79
CA GLU A 93 -26.13 6.79 8.02
C GLU A 93 -27.00 7.73 7.13
N ARG A 94 -26.39 8.77 6.58
CA ARG A 94 -27.10 9.80 5.79
C ARG A 94 -26.96 9.64 4.29
N LEU A 95 -25.94 8.93 3.84
CA LEU A 95 -25.64 8.76 2.43
C LEU A 95 -26.26 7.47 1.88
N GLU A 96 -26.77 7.56 0.65
CA GLU A 96 -27.13 6.38 -0.11
C GLU A 96 -25.88 5.49 -0.35
N PRO A 97 -26.03 4.15 -0.39
CA PRO A 97 -24.88 3.23 -0.51
C PRO A 97 -23.93 3.54 -1.68
N ALA A 98 -24.48 3.94 -2.83
CA ALA A 98 -23.69 4.30 -4.00
C ALA A 98 -22.86 5.59 -3.78
N GLN A 99 -23.44 6.56 -3.09
CA GLN A 99 -22.76 7.82 -2.73
C GLN A 99 -21.66 7.55 -1.71
N LEU A 100 -21.95 6.74 -0.68
CA LEU A 100 -20.98 6.33 0.34
C LEU A 100 -19.79 5.61 -0.29
N ALA A 101 -20.04 4.63 -1.16
CA ALA A 101 -18.98 3.91 -1.88
C ALA A 101 -18.12 4.85 -2.73
N ARG A 102 -18.74 5.83 -3.43
CA ARG A 102 -18.03 6.83 -4.22
C ARG A 102 -17.12 7.70 -3.34
N VAL A 103 -17.65 8.20 -2.21
CA VAL A 103 -16.90 9.02 -1.26
C VAL A 103 -15.72 8.26 -0.67
N LEU A 104 -15.95 7.01 -0.21
CA LEU A 104 -14.90 6.16 0.35
C LEU A 104 -13.82 5.80 -0.68
N ASN A 105 -14.21 5.40 -1.88
CA ASN A 105 -13.23 5.06 -2.92
C ASN A 105 -12.37 6.28 -3.30
N GLY A 106 -12.98 7.46 -3.39
CA GLY A 106 -12.25 8.69 -3.64
C GLY A 106 -11.31 9.08 -2.50
N TYR A 107 -11.69 8.82 -1.26
CA TYR A 107 -10.87 8.99 -0.07
C TYR A 107 -9.70 8.01 -0.08
N PHE A 108 -9.96 6.70 -0.19
CA PHE A 108 -8.92 5.67 -0.17
C PHE A 108 -7.90 5.84 -1.29
N GLN A 109 -8.33 6.23 -2.48
CA GLN A 109 -7.40 6.48 -3.58
C GLN A 109 -6.39 7.57 -3.21
N ARG A 110 -6.84 8.72 -2.72
CA ARG A 110 -5.99 9.87 -2.38
C ARG A 110 -5.05 9.59 -1.23
N VAL A 111 -5.55 8.89 -0.22
CA VAL A 111 -4.75 8.48 0.92
C VAL A 111 -3.68 7.48 0.50
N SER A 112 -4.05 6.50 -0.32
CA SER A 112 -3.10 5.49 -0.83
C SER A 112 -2.03 6.13 -1.72
N ASP A 113 -2.42 7.04 -2.61
CA ASP A 113 -1.48 7.74 -3.50
C ASP A 113 -0.44 8.52 -2.66
N ALA A 114 -0.90 9.32 -1.68
CA ALA A 114 -0.01 10.08 -0.81
C ALA A 114 0.95 9.18 0.01
N ILE A 115 0.47 8.03 0.49
CA ILE A 115 1.31 7.05 1.19
C ILE A 115 2.37 6.47 0.26
N HIS A 116 1.98 6.05 -0.96
CA HIS A 116 2.90 5.45 -1.93
C HIS A 116 3.94 6.45 -2.46
N GLU A 117 3.55 7.69 -2.76
CA GLU A 117 4.46 8.76 -3.19
C GLU A 117 5.58 9.02 -2.17
N HIS A 118 5.29 8.79 -0.89
CA HIS A 118 6.26 8.92 0.20
C HIS A 118 6.81 7.58 0.71
N ARG A 119 6.93 6.57 -0.16
CA ARG A 119 7.56 5.27 0.14
C ARG A 119 6.89 4.49 1.27
N GLY A 120 5.64 4.80 1.58
CA GLY A 120 4.81 4.07 2.51
C GLY A 120 4.10 2.90 1.84
N HIS A 121 3.57 2.03 2.66
CA HIS A 121 2.82 0.87 2.25
C HIS A 121 1.49 0.82 3.01
N VAL A 122 0.37 0.81 2.28
CA VAL A 122 -0.95 0.56 2.85
C VAL A 122 -1.06 -0.92 3.20
N SER A 123 -1.23 -1.23 4.47
CA SER A 123 -1.36 -2.60 4.96
C SER A 123 -2.80 -3.10 4.84
N THR A 124 -3.75 -2.32 5.33
CA THR A 124 -5.17 -2.70 5.32
C THR A 124 -6.07 -1.49 5.49
N PHE A 125 -7.30 -1.62 4.98
CA PHE A 125 -8.40 -0.71 5.25
C PHE A 125 -9.27 -1.30 6.36
N LEU A 126 -9.62 -0.50 7.37
CA LEU A 126 -10.38 -0.89 8.56
C LEU A 126 -11.64 -0.03 8.66
N GLY A 127 -12.69 -0.41 7.92
CA GLY A 127 -13.85 0.46 7.75
C GLY A 127 -13.47 1.71 6.96
N ASP A 128 -13.55 2.88 7.58
CA ASP A 128 -13.04 4.16 7.05
C ASP A 128 -11.59 4.45 7.43
N GLY A 129 -10.98 3.59 8.26
CA GLY A 129 -9.60 3.72 8.70
C GLY A 129 -8.60 3.10 7.72
N VAL A 130 -7.39 3.64 7.72
CA VAL A 130 -6.25 3.19 6.92
C VAL A 130 -5.07 2.94 7.84
N LEU A 131 -4.50 1.74 7.77
CA LEU A 131 -3.24 1.40 8.41
C LEU A 131 -2.13 1.34 7.36
N ALA A 132 -1.08 2.10 7.58
CA ALA A 132 0.09 2.11 6.71
C ALA A 132 1.39 1.98 7.49
N TYR A 133 2.42 1.48 6.81
CA TYR A 133 3.76 1.31 7.35
C TYR A 133 4.81 1.94 6.46
N PHE A 134 5.85 2.48 7.09
CA PHE A 134 7.06 2.99 6.45
C PHE A 134 8.26 2.23 7.02
N GLY A 135 9.13 1.72 6.17
CA GLY A 135 10.29 0.91 6.57
C GLY A 135 10.00 -0.57 6.84
N ALA A 136 8.76 -1.04 6.73
CA ALA A 136 8.38 -2.43 7.00
C ALA A 136 8.87 -3.40 5.91
N ILE A 137 8.63 -3.10 4.64
CA ILE A 137 8.99 -3.94 3.50
C ILE A 137 10.45 -3.73 3.14
N HIS A 138 10.85 -2.49 2.87
CA HIS A 138 12.22 -2.12 2.57
C HIS A 138 12.78 -1.24 3.68
N PRO A 139 14.05 -1.43 4.08
CA PRO A 139 14.70 -0.53 5.02
C PRO A 139 14.64 0.91 4.51
N ASN A 140 14.21 1.82 5.37
CA ASN A 140 14.09 3.23 5.03
C ASN A 140 14.57 4.09 6.20
N PRO A 141 15.76 4.69 6.13
CA PRO A 141 16.27 5.54 7.20
C PRO A 141 15.47 6.83 7.39
N TRP A 142 14.61 7.19 6.42
CA TRP A 142 13.77 8.39 6.45
C TRP A 142 12.30 8.07 6.75
N GLN A 143 12.01 6.89 7.28
CA GLN A 143 10.65 6.38 7.47
C GLN A 143 9.74 7.31 8.29
N ALA A 144 10.24 7.96 9.32
CA ALA A 144 9.49 8.92 10.14
C ALA A 144 9.16 10.20 9.35
N ALA A 145 10.16 10.74 8.64
CA ALA A 145 9.99 11.93 7.81
C ALA A 145 9.04 11.68 6.63
N ASP A 146 9.14 10.51 6.00
CA ASP A 146 8.23 10.11 4.92
C ASP A 146 6.80 9.93 5.41
N ALA A 147 6.60 9.37 6.60
CA ALA A 147 5.28 9.26 7.19
C ALA A 147 4.64 10.63 7.44
N VAL A 148 5.41 11.60 7.95
CA VAL A 148 4.90 12.96 8.16
C VAL A 148 4.63 13.68 6.83
N ARG A 149 5.50 13.52 5.81
CA ARG A 149 5.25 14.07 4.46
C ARG A 149 3.99 13.48 3.85
N ALA A 150 3.79 12.16 3.97
CA ALA A 150 2.58 11.49 3.52
C ALA A 150 1.34 12.05 4.22
N ALA A 151 1.37 12.22 5.55
CA ALA A 151 0.26 12.78 6.30
C ALA A 151 -0.10 14.21 5.87
N LEU A 152 0.91 15.06 5.63
CA LEU A 152 0.71 16.42 5.11
C LEU A 152 0.17 16.42 3.67
N ALA A 153 0.60 15.49 2.83
CA ALA A 153 0.08 15.30 1.48
C ALA A 153 -1.36 14.80 1.50
N MET A 154 -1.70 13.84 2.37
CA MET A 154 -3.06 13.37 2.59
C MET A 154 -3.99 14.51 2.98
N ARG A 155 -3.61 15.34 3.94
CA ARG A 155 -4.40 16.50 4.36
C ARG A 155 -4.73 17.44 3.20
N ARG A 156 -3.73 17.74 2.35
CA ARG A 156 -3.93 18.56 1.14
C ARG A 156 -4.85 17.89 0.13
N ALA A 157 -4.61 16.61 -0.17
CA ALA A 157 -5.43 15.87 -1.13
C ALA A 157 -6.89 15.74 -0.68
N ILE A 158 -7.15 15.66 0.64
CA ILE A 158 -8.52 15.66 1.18
C ILE A 158 -9.14 17.06 1.07
N ALA A 159 -8.39 18.14 1.31
CA ALA A 159 -8.89 19.51 1.11
C ALA A 159 -9.32 19.74 -0.35
N ASP A 160 -8.51 19.30 -1.32
CA ASP A 160 -8.84 19.36 -2.74
C ASP A 160 -10.07 18.51 -3.10
N TYR A 161 -10.16 17.32 -2.50
CA TYR A 161 -11.32 16.45 -2.69
C TYR A 161 -12.60 17.04 -2.14
N ASN A 162 -12.54 17.74 -1.02
CA ASN A 162 -13.66 18.42 -0.42
C ASN A 162 -14.27 19.47 -1.36
N VAL A 163 -13.47 20.15 -2.18
CA VAL A 163 -13.96 21.07 -3.19
C VAL A 163 -14.82 20.33 -4.23
N ALA A 164 -14.41 19.14 -4.64
CA ALA A 164 -15.19 18.32 -5.58
C ALA A 164 -16.47 17.76 -4.92
N LEU A 165 -16.36 17.26 -3.69
CA LEU A 165 -17.52 16.77 -2.93
C LEU A 165 -18.58 17.85 -2.73
N ALA A 166 -18.17 19.07 -2.35
CA ALA A 166 -19.08 20.19 -2.17
C ALA A 166 -19.82 20.58 -3.47
N ARG A 167 -19.14 20.54 -4.62
CA ARG A 167 -19.76 20.76 -5.94
C ARG A 167 -20.84 19.73 -6.26
N ASP A 168 -20.62 18.49 -5.81
CA ASP A 168 -21.54 17.37 -6.04
C ASP A 168 -22.65 17.29 -4.96
N GLY A 169 -22.70 18.23 -4.02
CA GLY A 169 -23.65 18.23 -2.90
C GLY A 169 -23.40 17.13 -1.87
N LEU A 170 -22.18 16.58 -1.84
CA LEU A 170 -21.75 15.54 -0.90
C LEU A 170 -21.05 16.17 0.33
N PRO A 171 -21.07 15.49 1.48
CA PRO A 171 -20.43 16.00 2.68
C PRO A 171 -18.91 16.06 2.53
N THR A 172 -18.30 17.08 3.10
CA THR A 172 -16.85 17.23 3.18
C THR A 172 -16.27 16.30 4.25
N LEU A 173 -15.02 15.88 4.04
CA LEU A 173 -14.29 14.98 4.90
C LEU A 173 -13.28 15.71 5.78
N SER A 174 -13.13 15.25 7.01
CA SER A 174 -12.02 15.59 7.89
C SER A 174 -11.32 14.33 8.29
N ILE A 175 -9.99 14.40 8.44
CA ILE A 175 -9.14 13.23 8.69
C ILE A 175 -8.34 13.45 9.97
N GLY A 176 -8.21 12.39 10.78
CA GLY A 176 -7.30 12.35 11.92
C GLY A 176 -6.19 11.33 11.67
N ILE A 177 -4.94 11.72 11.84
CA ILE A 177 -3.77 10.89 11.56
C ILE A 177 -2.89 10.77 12.81
N GLY A 178 -2.58 9.54 13.22
CA GLY A 178 -1.66 9.23 14.31
C GLY A 178 -0.44 8.48 13.80
N ILE A 179 0.76 8.92 14.17
CA ILE A 179 2.02 8.34 13.72
C ILE A 179 2.89 7.98 14.91
N HIS A 180 3.40 6.75 14.93
CA HIS A 180 4.33 6.26 15.93
C HIS A 180 5.43 5.41 15.30
N CYS A 181 6.68 5.58 15.76
CA CYS A 181 7.82 4.78 15.37
C CYS A 181 8.23 3.85 16.52
N GLY A 182 8.53 2.59 16.22
CA GLY A 182 8.97 1.65 17.23
C GLY A 182 9.19 0.23 16.72
N PRO A 183 9.67 -0.67 17.60
CA PRO A 183 9.96 -2.04 17.24
C PRO A 183 8.70 -2.90 17.16
N GLY A 184 8.76 -3.91 16.31
CA GLY A 184 7.74 -4.95 16.19
C GLY A 184 8.19 -6.07 15.28
N LEU A 185 7.30 -7.02 15.04
CA LEU A 185 7.51 -8.18 14.19
C LEU A 185 6.93 -7.89 12.81
N ALA A 186 7.79 -7.82 11.78
CA ALA A 186 7.40 -7.64 10.39
C ALA A 186 7.58 -8.95 9.61
N GLY A 187 6.57 -9.36 8.85
CA GLY A 187 6.63 -10.56 8.05
C GLY A 187 5.26 -11.04 7.56
N LEU A 188 5.23 -12.21 6.95
CA LEU A 188 3.99 -12.88 6.58
C LEU A 188 3.34 -13.49 7.82
N ILE A 189 2.16 -13.02 8.17
CA ILE A 189 1.41 -13.42 9.36
C ILE A 189 0.02 -13.89 8.92
N GLY A 190 -0.45 -15.01 9.48
CA GLY A 190 -1.77 -15.54 9.16
C GLY A 190 -1.88 -17.06 9.24
N SER A 191 -2.90 -17.60 8.60
CA SER A 191 -3.17 -19.04 8.51
C SER A 191 -2.49 -19.67 7.29
N ARG A 192 -2.72 -20.99 7.11
CA ARG A 192 -2.30 -21.67 5.87
C ARG A 192 -3.06 -21.18 4.64
N GLU A 193 -4.30 -20.76 4.81
CA GLU A 193 -5.20 -20.36 3.72
C GLU A 193 -5.06 -18.87 3.38
N ARG A 194 -4.70 -18.03 4.36
CA ARG A 194 -4.56 -16.59 4.18
C ARG A 194 -3.37 -16.04 4.97
N LYS A 195 -2.37 -15.56 4.27
CA LYS A 195 -1.22 -14.84 4.83
C LYS A 195 -1.22 -13.41 4.33
N GLU A 196 -0.94 -12.48 5.23
CA GLU A 196 -0.78 -11.07 4.92
C GLU A 196 0.59 -10.60 5.40
N TYR A 197 1.24 -9.74 4.64
CA TYR A 197 2.44 -9.09 5.13
C TYR A 197 2.03 -8.00 6.11
N GLY A 198 2.33 -8.22 7.36
CA GLY A 198 1.90 -7.35 8.44
C GLY A 198 3.06 -6.98 9.37
N PHE A 199 2.76 -6.05 10.22
CA PHE A 199 3.61 -5.64 11.33
C PHE A 199 2.81 -5.75 12.63
N VAL A 200 3.30 -6.56 13.56
CA VAL A 200 2.63 -6.80 14.84
C VAL A 200 3.50 -6.28 15.98
N GLY A 201 2.89 -5.50 16.86
CA GLY A 201 3.57 -4.98 18.04
C GLY A 201 2.81 -3.83 18.71
N ARG A 202 3.33 -3.39 19.87
CA ARG A 202 2.78 -2.23 20.58
C ARG A 202 2.79 -0.95 19.73
N THR A 203 3.71 -0.85 18.79
CA THR A 203 3.87 0.25 17.83
C THR A 203 2.59 0.52 17.05
N VAL A 204 1.95 -0.51 16.51
CA VAL A 204 0.68 -0.38 15.76
C VAL A 204 -0.43 0.14 16.68
N ASN A 205 -0.56 -0.47 17.85
CA ASN A 205 -1.58 -0.10 18.81
C ASN A 205 -1.41 1.34 19.29
N LEU A 206 -0.17 1.78 19.48
CA LEU A 206 0.09 3.16 19.92
C LEU A 206 -0.22 4.17 18.80
N ALA A 207 0.13 3.88 17.54
CA ALA A 207 -0.24 4.72 16.40
C ALA A 207 -1.77 4.90 16.30
N ALA A 208 -2.54 3.81 16.46
CA ALA A 208 -4.00 3.86 16.47
C ALA A 208 -4.56 4.69 17.63
N ARG A 209 -3.93 4.62 18.81
CA ARG A 209 -4.35 5.43 19.97
C ARG A 209 -4.01 6.90 19.80
N VAL A 210 -2.84 7.21 19.22
CA VAL A 210 -2.43 8.58 18.88
C VAL A 210 -3.41 9.18 17.88
N GLN A 211 -3.88 8.40 16.91
CA GLN A 211 -4.92 8.85 15.99
C GLN A 211 -6.20 9.29 16.75
N THR A 212 -6.65 8.54 17.75
CA THR A 212 -7.84 8.94 18.51
C THR A 212 -7.64 10.24 19.31
N LEU A 213 -6.41 10.57 19.70
CA LEU A 213 -6.09 11.83 20.39
C LEU A 213 -6.21 13.06 19.47
N THR A 214 -6.25 12.89 18.16
CA THR A 214 -6.45 14.01 17.21
C THR A 214 -7.73 14.78 17.54
N ARG A 215 -8.79 14.06 17.92
CA ARG A 215 -10.09 14.64 18.32
C ARG A 215 -9.98 15.37 19.66
N VAL A 216 -9.18 14.87 20.58
CA VAL A 216 -8.99 15.47 21.92
C VAL A 216 -8.21 16.77 21.83
N HIS A 217 -7.19 16.79 20.95
CA HIS A 217 -6.29 17.94 20.81
C HIS A 217 -6.69 18.92 19.70
N GLY A 218 -7.76 18.63 18.95
CA GLY A 218 -8.19 19.46 17.83
C GLY A 218 -7.14 19.58 16.73
N ALA A 219 -6.38 18.50 16.49
CA ALA A 219 -5.28 18.46 15.53
C ALA A 219 -5.51 17.35 14.49
N ASP A 220 -5.20 17.62 13.23
CA ASP A 220 -5.38 16.65 12.16
C ASP A 220 -4.29 15.57 12.16
N ILE A 221 -3.07 15.93 12.54
CA ILE A 221 -1.89 15.05 12.49
C ILE A 221 -1.16 15.11 13.83
N LEU A 222 -1.06 13.97 14.50
CA LEU A 222 -0.31 13.82 15.73
C LEU A 222 0.81 12.79 15.56
N VAL A 223 1.98 13.14 16.08
CA VAL A 223 3.14 12.25 16.15
C VAL A 223 3.55 12.04 17.60
N THR A 224 4.15 10.90 17.91
CA THR A 224 4.71 10.63 19.24
C THR A 224 6.11 11.23 19.40
N GLU A 225 6.61 11.25 20.63
CA GLU A 225 7.97 11.64 20.95
C GLU A 225 9.02 10.84 20.17
N ALA A 226 8.83 9.51 20.02
CA ALA A 226 9.72 8.68 19.22
C ALA A 226 9.82 9.11 17.75
N VAL A 227 8.72 9.62 17.17
CA VAL A 227 8.73 10.18 15.80
C VAL A 227 9.41 11.55 15.81
N ARG A 228 9.13 12.41 16.78
CA ARG A 228 9.78 13.72 16.90
C ARG A 228 11.30 13.58 16.97
N ASP A 229 11.80 12.64 17.76
CA ASP A 229 13.24 12.42 17.93
C ASP A 229 13.91 11.96 16.63
N GLU A 230 13.24 11.15 15.81
CA GLU A 230 13.69 10.76 14.47
C GLU A 230 13.63 11.91 13.45
N LEU A 231 12.73 12.88 13.63
CA LEU A 231 12.58 14.02 12.72
C LEU A 231 13.59 15.13 12.99
N GLY A 232 14.06 15.29 14.24
CA GLY A 232 14.82 16.46 14.65
C GLY A 232 14.05 17.76 14.32
N ASP A 233 14.76 18.75 13.78
CA ASP A 233 14.20 20.07 13.43
C ASP A 233 13.61 20.13 12.00
N ALA A 234 13.46 18.96 11.34
CA ALA A 234 13.04 18.94 9.91
C ALA A 234 11.58 19.36 9.70
N PHE A 235 10.75 19.33 10.75
CA PHE A 235 9.34 19.67 10.70
C PHE A 235 8.95 20.57 11.88
N PRO A 236 8.13 21.60 11.66
CA PRO A 236 7.55 22.36 12.75
C PRO A 236 6.52 21.49 13.49
N LEU A 237 6.74 21.29 14.78
CA LEU A 237 5.92 20.48 15.65
C LEU A 237 5.47 21.30 16.87
N GLU A 238 4.18 21.25 17.19
CA GLU A 238 3.61 21.87 18.35
C GLU A 238 3.33 20.82 19.44
N ALA A 239 3.95 20.93 20.59
CA ALA A 239 3.71 20.02 21.70
C ALA A 239 2.26 20.10 22.20
N LYS A 240 1.63 18.97 22.41
CA LYS A 240 0.30 18.85 23.01
C LYS A 240 0.40 18.29 24.42
N PRO A 241 -0.55 18.64 25.31
CA PRO A 241 -0.58 18.08 26.67
C PRO A 241 -0.57 16.55 26.64
N ALA A 242 0.15 15.94 27.58
CA ALA A 242 0.13 14.49 27.73
C ALA A 242 -1.28 14.00 28.04
N ALA A 243 -1.74 12.99 27.33
CA ALA A 243 -3.09 12.45 27.47
C ALA A 243 -3.07 10.94 27.78
N PRO A 244 -3.98 10.45 28.63
CA PRO A 244 -4.10 9.02 28.89
C PRO A 244 -4.60 8.29 27.66
N VAL A 245 -4.02 7.12 27.38
CA VAL A 245 -4.44 6.23 26.29
C VAL A 245 -4.75 4.84 26.82
N LYS A 246 -5.84 4.27 26.36
CA LYS A 246 -6.28 2.94 26.81
C LYS A 246 -5.18 1.89 26.60
N GLY A 247 -4.82 1.17 27.68
CA GLY A 247 -3.84 0.08 27.61
C GLY A 247 -2.38 0.53 27.67
N ILE A 248 -2.11 1.81 27.98
CA ILE A 248 -0.79 2.37 28.25
C ILE A 248 -0.81 2.98 29.65
N ALA A 249 0.16 2.58 30.47
CA ALA A 249 0.19 2.97 31.89
C ALA A 249 0.47 4.46 32.08
N GLU A 250 1.33 5.03 31.25
CA GLU A 250 1.74 6.44 31.35
C GLU A 250 1.01 7.28 30.27
N PRO A 251 0.67 8.54 30.59
CA PRO A 251 0.14 9.47 29.62
C PRO A 251 1.11 9.65 28.43
N VAL A 252 0.58 9.71 27.22
CA VAL A 252 1.38 9.85 26.01
C VAL A 252 1.49 11.31 25.63
N THR A 253 2.72 11.81 25.53
CA THR A 253 3.02 13.12 24.94
C THR A 253 2.97 13.01 23.43
N THR A 254 2.25 13.93 22.80
CA THR A 254 2.10 13.99 21.33
C THR A 254 2.45 15.39 20.83
N PHE A 255 2.74 15.47 19.54
CA PHE A 255 3.10 16.70 18.86
C PHE A 255 2.24 16.83 17.60
N ALA A 256 1.61 17.99 17.41
CA ALA A 256 0.87 18.27 16.19
C ALA A 256 1.85 18.69 15.09
N ALA A 257 1.76 18.03 13.93
CA ALA A 257 2.53 18.43 12.74
C ALA A 257 1.87 19.62 12.05
N ILE A 258 2.61 20.74 11.98
CA ILE A 258 2.16 21.98 11.36
C ILE A 258 2.70 22.02 9.92
N ALA A 259 1.85 22.36 8.95
CA ALA A 259 2.39 22.59 7.60
C ALA A 259 3.26 23.87 7.60
N PRO A 260 4.32 23.91 6.79
CA PRO A 260 5.14 25.13 6.65
C PRO A 260 4.34 26.37 6.24
N SER A 261 3.21 26.18 5.55
CA SER A 261 2.25 27.24 5.19
C SER A 261 1.44 27.79 6.38
N ASP A 262 1.34 27.01 7.45
CA ASP A 262 0.49 27.31 8.62
C ASP A 262 1.31 27.91 9.77
N VAL A 263 2.66 28.05 9.59
CA VAL A 263 3.53 28.70 10.57
C VAL A 263 3.31 30.22 10.45
N PRO A 264 2.85 30.92 11.50
CA PRO A 264 2.78 32.38 11.49
C PRO A 264 4.17 32.96 11.18
N ARG A 265 4.22 33.86 10.22
CA ARG A 265 5.46 34.59 9.88
C ARG A 265 5.82 35.60 10.95
#